data_f173cc95f3548209403224913ae96efa
#
_entry.id   f173cc95f3548209403224913ae96efa
#
_cell.length_a   1.000
_cell.length_b   1.000
_cell.length_c   1.000
_cell.angle_alpha   90.00
_cell.angle_beta   90.00
_cell.angle_gamma   90.00
#
_symmetry.space_group_name_H-M   'P 1'
#
loop_
_entity.id
_entity.type
_entity.pdbx_description
1 polymer ?
#
loop_
_entity_poly.entity_id
_entity_poly.type
_entity_poly.pdbx_seq_one_letter_code
_entity_poly.pdbx_strand_id
1 'polypeptide(L)'
;MSVHSTVLAFDVGLKRTGLAVAQASSVHAQPAGTIHVAKGRHDWLKVDQAIADWQPTMIVLGLVSDTDPALKKAANRLISHIQQQHKIATALVDETLTTVNANELLSERDYSPSKRREL
;
A
#
# COMPACT_ATOMS: atom_id res chain seq x y z
N MET A 1 -3.78 8.83 -24.99
CA MET A 1 -4.02 8.74 -23.66
C MET A 1 -2.82 8.44 -22.88
N SER A 2 -2.69 9.15 -21.92
CA SER A 2 -1.56 8.92 -21.12
C SER A 2 -1.80 7.76 -20.24
N VAL A 3 -0.86 6.95 -20.13
CA VAL A 3 -1.00 5.83 -19.26
C VAL A 3 -0.08 6.04 -18.12
N HIS A 4 -0.65 6.40 -17.02
CA HIS A 4 0.13 6.57 -15.82
C HIS A 4 -0.23 5.43 -14.90
N SER A 5 0.74 4.61 -14.61
CA SER A 5 0.53 3.59 -13.59
C SER A 5 0.72 4.25 -12.25
N THR A 6 -0.29 4.15 -11.44
CA THR A 6 -0.26 4.72 -10.09
C THR A 6 -0.29 3.57 -9.10
N VAL A 7 0.61 3.61 -8.15
CA VAL A 7 0.66 2.64 -7.07
C VAL A 7 0.24 3.34 -5.80
N LEU A 8 -0.75 2.78 -5.13
CA LEU A 8 -1.19 3.30 -3.84
C LEU A 8 -0.68 2.34 -2.78
N ALA A 9 0.04 2.87 -1.82
CA ALA A 9 0.64 2.07 -0.77
C ALA A 9 -0.05 2.34 0.55
N PHE A 10 -0.33 1.27 1.28
CA PHE A 10 -0.93 1.34 2.60
C PHE A 10 0.08 0.79 3.60
N ASP A 11 0.42 1.60 4.59
CA ASP A 11 1.27 1.18 5.69
C ASP A 11 0.36 0.86 6.85
N VAL A 12 0.02 -0.40 7.03
CA VAL A 12 -1.06 -0.82 7.90
C VAL A 12 -0.66 -0.77 9.35
N GLY A 13 -1.42 -0.03 10.15
CA GLY A 13 -1.22 0.04 11.59
C GLY A 13 -2.49 -0.33 12.32
N LEU A 14 -2.41 -0.47 13.62
CA LEU A 14 -3.57 -0.87 14.43
C LEU A 14 -4.55 0.27 14.68
N LYS A 15 -4.07 1.49 14.66
CA LYS A 15 -4.94 2.64 14.91
C LYS A 15 -5.13 3.48 13.67
N ARG A 16 -4.16 3.48 12.79
CA ARG A 16 -4.28 4.20 11.55
C ARG A 16 -3.34 3.60 10.52
N THR A 17 -3.74 3.72 9.29
CA THR A 17 -2.97 3.24 8.15
C THR A 17 -2.54 4.47 7.36
N GLY A 18 -1.25 4.59 7.11
CA GLY A 18 -0.73 5.67 6.29
C GLY A 18 -0.87 5.32 4.82
N LEU A 19 -1.08 6.34 4.01
CA LEU A 19 -1.17 6.16 2.58
C LEU A 19 -0.08 6.93 1.89
N ALA A 20 0.46 6.35 0.84
CA ALA A 20 1.40 7.04 -0.03
C ALA A 20 1.06 6.67 -1.46
N VAL A 21 1.38 7.54 -2.38
CA VAL A 21 1.09 7.31 -3.78
C VAL A 21 2.36 7.54 -4.57
N ALA A 22 2.59 6.69 -5.55
CA ALA A 22 3.72 6.83 -6.45
C ALA A 22 3.23 6.60 -7.86
N GLN A 23 3.76 7.38 -8.78
CA GLN A 23 3.45 7.21 -10.18
C GLN A 23 4.63 6.56 -10.85
N ALA A 24 4.36 5.76 -11.86
CA ALA A 24 5.41 5.02 -12.54
C ALA A 24 6.48 5.94 -13.11
N SER A 25 6.10 7.15 -13.47
CA SER A 25 7.05 8.09 -14.04
C SER A 25 7.86 8.82 -12.98
N SER A 26 7.60 8.59 -11.71
CA SER A 26 8.27 9.30 -10.64
C SER A 26 8.99 8.31 -9.75
N VAL A 27 10.15 8.71 -9.26
CA VAL A 27 10.88 7.86 -8.34
C VAL A 27 10.50 8.12 -6.89
N HIS A 28 9.61 9.06 -6.65
CA HIS A 28 9.26 9.43 -5.29
C HIS A 28 7.82 9.12 -4.98
N ALA A 29 7.59 8.57 -3.80
CA ALA A 29 6.25 8.41 -3.29
C ALA A 29 5.89 9.65 -2.49
N GLN A 30 4.63 10.02 -2.54
CA GLN A 30 4.13 11.16 -1.79
C GLN A 30 3.12 10.71 -0.77
N PRO A 31 3.11 11.33 0.41
CA PRO A 31 2.08 11.01 1.38
C PRO A 31 0.70 11.34 0.81
N ALA A 32 -0.25 10.48 1.07
CA ALA A 32 -1.60 10.65 0.56
C ALA A 32 -2.67 10.61 1.65
N GLY A 33 -2.25 10.72 2.89
CA GLY A 33 -3.18 10.80 4.01
C GLY A 33 -3.13 9.60 4.92
N THR A 34 -4.10 9.52 5.81
CA THR A 34 -4.20 8.39 6.73
C THR A 34 -5.65 7.96 6.81
N ILE A 35 -5.85 6.70 7.15
CA ILE A 35 -7.17 6.13 7.33
C ILE A 35 -7.24 5.54 8.72
N HIS A 36 -8.32 5.86 9.42
CA HIS A 36 -8.52 5.38 10.77
C HIS A 36 -8.82 3.88 10.78
N VAL A 37 -8.31 3.20 11.79
CA VAL A 37 -8.54 1.76 11.97
C VAL A 37 -9.11 1.58 13.36
N ALA A 38 -10.20 0.83 13.48
CA ALA A 38 -10.80 0.52 14.76
C ALA A 38 -11.15 -0.95 14.79
N LYS A 39 -10.67 -1.63 15.82
CA LYS A 39 -10.96 -3.05 16.02
C LYS A 39 -10.57 -3.89 14.80
N GLY A 40 -9.44 -3.54 14.21
CA GLY A 40 -8.92 -4.28 13.07
C GLY A 40 -9.61 -3.98 11.75
N ARG A 41 -10.47 -2.99 11.71
CA ARG A 41 -11.18 -2.65 10.48
C ARG A 41 -10.92 -1.21 10.10
N HIS A 42 -10.62 -1.03 8.85
CA HIS A 42 -10.40 0.29 8.29
C HIS A 42 -11.73 1.00 8.08
N ASP A 43 -11.68 2.31 8.05
CA ASP A 43 -12.84 3.10 7.64
C ASP A 43 -13.01 2.86 6.15
N TRP A 44 -13.95 2.00 5.80
CA TRP A 44 -14.12 1.55 4.42
C TRP A 44 -14.47 2.66 3.46
N LEU A 45 -15.21 3.65 3.95
CA LEU A 45 -15.53 4.79 3.10
C LEU A 45 -14.28 5.54 2.68
N LYS A 46 -13.34 5.66 3.61
CA LYS A 46 -12.10 6.36 3.32
C LYS A 46 -11.21 5.53 2.40
N VAL A 47 -11.21 4.21 2.58
CA VAL A 47 -10.47 3.34 1.68
C VAL A 47 -10.99 3.50 0.25
N ASP A 48 -12.31 3.43 0.12
CA ASP A 48 -12.92 3.52 -1.21
C ASP A 48 -12.69 4.89 -1.82
N GLN A 49 -12.73 5.93 -0.98
CA GLN A 49 -12.50 7.29 -1.46
C GLN A 49 -11.06 7.44 -1.98
N ALA A 50 -10.09 6.90 -1.27
CA ALA A 50 -8.71 6.99 -1.70
C ALA A 50 -8.49 6.29 -3.03
N ILE A 51 -9.11 5.12 -3.18
CA ILE A 51 -8.98 4.38 -4.42
C ILE A 51 -9.66 5.15 -5.57
N ALA A 52 -10.81 5.76 -5.30
CA ALA A 52 -11.47 6.55 -6.32
C ALA A 52 -10.67 7.78 -6.71
N ASP A 53 -10.06 8.42 -5.73
CA ASP A 53 -9.30 9.64 -5.98
C ASP A 53 -8.03 9.37 -6.78
N TRP A 54 -7.32 8.31 -6.45
CA TRP A 54 -6.02 8.06 -7.07
C TRP A 54 -6.08 7.08 -8.23
N GLN A 55 -7.12 6.29 -8.30
CA GLN A 55 -7.31 5.31 -9.38
C GLN A 55 -6.05 4.46 -9.62
N PRO A 56 -5.57 3.79 -8.57
CA PRO A 56 -4.33 3.02 -8.70
C PRO A 56 -4.52 1.80 -9.59
N THR A 57 -3.45 1.42 -10.25
CA THR A 57 -3.43 0.17 -11.00
C THR A 57 -2.86 -0.96 -10.17
N MET A 58 -2.26 -0.62 -9.05
CA MET A 58 -1.66 -1.58 -8.15
C MET A 58 -1.72 -1.04 -6.75
N ILE A 59 -1.99 -1.89 -5.79
CA ILE A 59 -1.99 -1.50 -4.37
C ILE A 59 -0.98 -2.37 -3.64
N VAL A 60 -0.18 -1.74 -2.82
CA VAL A 60 0.83 -2.42 -2.03
C VAL A 60 0.53 -2.17 -0.57
N LEU A 61 0.54 -3.22 0.23
CA LEU A 61 0.34 -3.10 1.66
C LEU A 61 1.60 -3.51 2.38
N GLY A 62 2.03 -2.68 3.32
CA GLY A 62 3.08 -3.05 4.24
C GLY A 62 2.53 -3.08 5.64
N LEU A 63 3.19 -3.80 6.53
CA LEU A 63 2.80 -3.85 7.92
C LEU A 63 3.83 -3.10 8.73
N VAL A 64 3.36 -2.31 9.70
CA VAL A 64 4.31 -1.63 10.58
C VAL A 64 5.07 -2.62 11.44
N SER A 65 4.52 -3.81 11.62
CA SER A 65 5.23 -4.89 12.29
C SER A 65 4.70 -6.20 11.75
N ASP A 66 5.56 -7.07 11.26
CA ASP A 66 5.11 -8.32 10.68
C ASP A 66 4.96 -9.42 11.72
N THR A 67 5.21 -9.12 12.99
CA THR A 67 5.09 -10.12 14.04
C THR A 67 3.77 -10.05 14.78
N ASP A 68 2.95 -9.06 14.50
CA ASP A 68 1.70 -8.88 15.24
C ASP A 68 0.55 -9.52 14.48
N PRO A 69 -0.06 -10.57 15.05
CA PRO A 69 -1.17 -11.22 14.36
C PRO A 69 -2.37 -10.31 14.11
N ALA A 70 -2.59 -9.32 14.98
CA ALA A 70 -3.70 -8.39 14.78
C ALA A 70 -3.48 -7.55 13.53
N LEU A 71 -2.24 -7.16 13.27
CA LEU A 71 -1.92 -6.42 12.05
C LEU A 71 -2.14 -7.26 10.81
N LYS A 72 -1.76 -8.53 10.88
CA LYS A 72 -1.97 -9.41 9.74
C LYS A 72 -3.45 -9.59 9.44
N LYS A 73 -4.27 -9.68 10.48
CA LYS A 73 -5.70 -9.79 10.28
C LYS A 73 -6.27 -8.51 9.67
N ALA A 74 -5.82 -7.36 10.15
CA ALA A 74 -6.28 -6.10 9.61
C ALA A 74 -5.89 -5.97 8.14
N ALA A 75 -4.67 -6.36 7.80
CA ALA A 75 -4.21 -6.32 6.42
C ALA A 75 -5.01 -7.26 5.54
N ASN A 76 -5.31 -8.46 6.03
CA ASN A 76 -6.09 -9.42 5.25
C ASN A 76 -7.50 -8.92 5.01
N ARG A 77 -8.11 -8.28 5.99
CA ARG A 77 -9.43 -7.69 5.79
C ARG A 77 -9.38 -6.58 4.74
N LEU A 78 -8.34 -5.77 4.79
CA LEU A 78 -8.17 -4.70 3.82
C LEU A 78 -7.98 -5.26 2.42
N ILE A 79 -7.15 -6.29 2.28
CA ILE A 79 -6.93 -6.93 0.99
C ILE A 79 -8.24 -7.49 0.45
N SER A 80 -9.00 -8.18 1.30
CA SER A 80 -10.26 -8.76 0.87
C SER A 80 -11.23 -7.70 0.40
N HIS A 81 -11.32 -6.60 1.12
CA HIS A 81 -12.20 -5.51 0.73
C HIS A 81 -11.79 -4.94 -0.63
N ILE A 82 -10.50 -4.71 -0.81
CA ILE A 82 -10.00 -4.14 -2.05
C ILE A 82 -10.28 -5.08 -3.22
N GLN A 83 -9.99 -6.35 -3.03
CA GLN A 83 -10.16 -7.29 -4.12
C GLN A 83 -11.63 -7.51 -4.47
N GLN A 84 -12.48 -7.53 -3.47
CA GLN A 84 -13.91 -7.74 -3.72
C GLN A 84 -14.59 -6.52 -4.29
N GLN A 85 -14.23 -5.34 -3.79
CA GLN A 85 -14.92 -4.13 -4.19
C GLN A 85 -14.30 -3.43 -5.39
N HIS A 86 -13.01 -3.57 -5.57
CA HIS A 86 -12.30 -2.80 -6.59
C HIS A 86 -11.57 -3.66 -7.62
N LYS A 87 -11.29 -4.90 -7.27
CA LYS A 87 -10.65 -5.84 -8.18
C LYS A 87 -9.33 -5.32 -8.73
N ILE A 88 -8.55 -4.72 -7.84
CA ILE A 88 -7.25 -4.18 -8.19
C ILE A 88 -6.18 -5.13 -7.68
N ALA A 89 -5.11 -5.29 -8.42
CA ALA A 89 -3.99 -6.14 -8.00
C ALA A 89 -3.42 -5.61 -6.70
N THR A 90 -3.23 -6.51 -5.74
CA THR A 90 -2.68 -6.14 -4.44
C THR A 90 -1.49 -7.02 -4.11
N ALA A 91 -0.53 -6.46 -3.45
CA ALA A 91 0.64 -7.19 -2.98
C ALA A 91 0.88 -6.86 -1.52
N LEU A 92 1.10 -7.87 -0.71
CA LEU A 92 1.45 -7.67 0.68
C LEU A 92 2.96 -7.75 0.80
N VAL A 93 3.51 -6.73 1.40
CA VAL A 93 4.95 -6.61 1.49
C VAL A 93 5.36 -6.73 2.93
N ASP A 94 6.25 -7.66 3.26
CA ASP A 94 6.77 -7.68 4.61
C ASP A 94 8.26 -7.39 4.55
N GLU A 95 8.80 -7.01 5.68
CA GLU A 95 10.17 -6.54 5.72
C GLU A 95 11.20 -7.49 5.20
N THR A 96 10.95 -8.75 5.32
CA THR A 96 11.98 -9.70 4.95
C THR A 96 11.97 -10.06 3.48
N LEU A 97 10.81 -9.97 2.84
CA LEU A 97 10.73 -10.40 1.46
C LEU A 97 10.48 -9.34 0.49
N THR A 98 9.99 -8.43 0.93
CA THR A 98 9.29 -7.52 0.21
C THR A 98 9.88 -6.59 -0.60
N THR A 99 10.98 -6.15 -0.14
CA THR A 99 11.63 -5.11 -0.88
C THR A 99 11.87 -5.52 -2.29
N VAL A 100 12.10 -6.77 -2.51
CA VAL A 100 12.35 -7.24 -3.86
C VAL A 100 11.15 -7.03 -4.75
N ASN A 101 10.01 -7.51 -4.31
CA ASN A 101 8.82 -7.37 -5.12
C ASN A 101 8.38 -5.93 -5.25
N ALA A 102 8.47 -5.18 -4.17
CA ALA A 102 8.08 -3.79 -4.21
C ALA A 102 8.97 -3.01 -5.15
N ASN A 103 10.27 -3.25 -5.11
CA ASN A 103 11.19 -2.55 -5.99
C ASN A 103 10.94 -2.90 -7.44
N GLU A 104 10.65 -4.14 -7.72
CA GLU A 104 10.36 -4.53 -9.07
C GLU A 104 9.11 -3.84 -9.59
N LEU A 105 8.13 -3.70 -8.73
CA LEU A 105 6.92 -3.06 -9.15
C LEU A 105 7.05 -1.56 -9.27
N LEU A 106 7.80 -0.97 -8.37
CA LEU A 106 7.89 0.48 -8.33
C LEU A 106 8.96 1.05 -9.20
N SER A 107 10.13 0.50 -9.21
CA SER A 107 11.18 1.13 -9.90
C SER A 107 12.05 0.23 -10.67
N GLU A 108 12.05 -0.92 -10.41
CA GLU A 108 13.04 -1.69 -10.95
C GLU A 108 14.28 -1.26 -10.44
N ARG A 109 14.63 -0.57 -9.99
CA ARG A 109 15.56 -0.13 -9.41
C ARG A 109 15.83 0.41 -8.45
N ASP A 110 15.85 0.66 -7.88
CA ASP A 110 16.12 1.10 -6.83
C ASP A 110 15.78 1.55 -5.88
N TYR A 111 15.43 1.54 -5.42
CA TYR A 111 15.11 2.15 -4.41
C TYR A 111 15.59 1.90 -3.30
N SER A 112 16.01 1.80 -3.37
CA SER A 112 16.25 1.69 -2.26
C SER A 112 16.44 1.78 -1.42
N PRO A 113 16.71 1.94 -1.41
CA PRO A 113 16.69 2.15 -0.32
C PRO A 113 16.75 2.08 0.20
N SER A 114 16.83 2.22 0.05
CA SER A 114 16.75 2.42 0.78
C SER A 114 16.72 2.23 0.89
N LYS A 115 16.81 2.27 0.50
CA LYS A 115 16.65 2.51 0.72
C LYS A 115 16.32 2.23 0.85
N ARG A 116 16.39 2.30 0.49
CA ARG A 116 16.07 2.52 0.79
C ARG A 116 16.25 2.22 1.04
N ARG A 117 16.55 2.03 0.91
CA ARG A 117 16.73 2.23 1.17
C ARG A 117 17.00 1.82 1.15
N GLU A 118 17.05 1.52 0.88
CA GLU A 118 17.17 1.61 0.89
C GLU A 118 16.95 1.28 0.77
N LEU A 119 17.10 1.22 0.51
CA LEU A 119 16.73 1.36 0.55
C LEU A 119 16.76 1.25 0.51
#